data_b58fb5b273622f9a1d143c679423be2d
#
_entry.id   b58fb5b273622f9a1d143c679423be2d
#
_cell.length_a   1.000
_cell.length_b   1.000
_cell.length_c   1.000
_cell.angle_alpha   90.00
_cell.angle_beta   90.00
_cell.angle_gamma   90.00
#
_symmetry.space_group_name_H-M   'P 1'
#
loop_
_entity.id
_entity.type
_entity.pdbx_description
1 polymer ?
#
loop_
_entity_poly.entity_id
_entity_poly.type
_entity_poly.pdbx_seq_one_letter_code
_entity_poly.pdbx_strand_id
1 'polypeptide(L)'
;MKMKNGGWNKGFAWMLTVALLTAMLCGSAMAEETTLEPWANEGGWVSFPLVVQQEELNGAWEEGAKAFAGAIGLTALEGLDGATLKKMMLQGYAYETHFDDLTVDGTRITVRSQEGEELFSHEYGWVETMENAMGGAAVYVFQAKDEKAGAFTYLCMTEPKTTESENGSYTSFNLFHAAKDYQAMFDKNNVQIPCMMIRADTGTEGLTAAILDIFASPAVIVKP
;
A
#
# COMPACT_ATOMS: atom_id res chain seq x y z
N MET A 1 -22.13 -21.80 72.71
CA MET A 1 -21.83 -22.25 71.38
C MET A 1 -20.85 -21.24 70.76
N LYS A 2 -19.52 -21.56 70.72
CA LYS A 2 -18.47 -20.62 70.21
C LYS A 2 -18.20 -20.91 68.75
N MET A 3 -18.49 -19.94 67.89
CA MET A 3 -18.15 -20.02 66.48
C MET A 3 -16.62 -19.81 66.33
N LYS A 4 -15.94 -20.80 65.74
CA LYS A 4 -14.53 -20.70 65.35
C LYS A 4 -14.41 -19.86 64.09
N ASN A 5 -13.70 -18.72 64.16
CA ASN A 5 -13.29 -17.95 63.03
C ASN A 5 -12.24 -18.75 62.23
N GLY A 6 -12.60 -19.17 61.03
CA GLY A 6 -11.66 -19.76 60.05
C GLY A 6 -10.69 -18.69 59.53
N GLY A 7 -9.42 -18.81 59.93
CA GLY A 7 -8.37 -17.97 59.43
C GLY A 7 -8.13 -18.27 57.93
N TRP A 8 -8.42 -17.32 57.10
CA TRP A 8 -7.99 -17.35 55.67
C TRP A 8 -6.46 -17.31 55.62
N ASN A 9 -5.89 -18.33 55.00
CA ASN A 9 -4.46 -18.46 54.84
C ASN A 9 -3.92 -17.27 54.05
N LYS A 10 -3.14 -16.41 54.72
CA LYS A 10 -2.45 -15.28 54.07
C LYS A 10 -1.53 -15.70 52.87
N GLY A 11 -1.14 -16.98 52.83
CA GLY A 11 -0.41 -17.57 51.72
C GLY A 11 -1.20 -17.68 50.41
N PHE A 12 -2.55 -17.87 50.51
CA PHE A 12 -3.37 -17.99 49.31
C PHE A 12 -3.59 -16.62 48.63
N ALA A 13 -3.72 -15.56 49.43
CA ALA A 13 -3.82 -14.19 48.91
C ALA A 13 -2.54 -13.75 48.21
N TRP A 14 -1.36 -14.15 48.70
CA TRP A 14 -0.06 -13.86 48.08
C TRP A 14 0.13 -14.61 46.78
N MET A 15 -0.26 -15.88 46.66
CA MET A 15 -0.19 -16.63 45.43
C MET A 15 -1.09 -16.05 44.32
N LEU A 16 -2.30 -15.59 44.67
CA LEU A 16 -3.18 -14.94 43.70
C LEU A 16 -2.63 -13.59 43.22
N THR A 17 -1.98 -12.81 44.09
CA THR A 17 -1.39 -11.52 43.74
C THR A 17 -0.17 -11.69 42.84
N VAL A 18 0.67 -12.69 43.08
CA VAL A 18 1.82 -13.01 42.23
C VAL A 18 1.39 -13.57 40.87
N ALA A 19 0.32 -14.42 40.83
CA ALA A 19 -0.22 -14.92 39.56
C ALA A 19 -0.86 -13.82 38.72
N LEU A 20 -1.56 -12.83 39.33
CA LEU A 20 -2.08 -11.66 38.62
C LEU A 20 -1.00 -10.72 38.12
N LEU A 21 0.09 -10.51 38.89
CA LEU A 21 1.21 -9.69 38.47
C LEU A 21 2.03 -10.35 37.33
N THR A 22 2.20 -11.68 37.37
CA THR A 22 2.83 -12.41 36.26
C THR A 22 1.95 -12.44 35.00
N ALA A 23 0.62 -12.53 35.14
CA ALA A 23 -0.29 -12.43 34.00
C ALA A 23 -0.32 -11.02 33.36
N MET A 24 -0.13 -9.96 34.17
CA MET A 24 0.02 -8.59 33.64
C MET A 24 1.38 -8.34 32.99
N LEU A 25 2.44 -9.06 33.39
CA LEU A 25 3.75 -8.97 32.78
C LEU A 25 3.93 -9.85 31.54
N CYS A 26 3.08 -10.88 31.34
CA CYS A 26 3.06 -11.70 30.14
C CYS A 26 2.06 -11.19 29.08
N GLY A 27 1.31 -10.12 29.36
CA GLY A 27 0.27 -9.57 28.48
C GLY A 27 0.69 -8.38 27.64
N SER A 28 1.88 -7.88 27.79
CA SER A 28 2.50 -7.01 26.77
C SER A 28 3.33 -7.89 25.82
N ALA A 29 2.67 -8.67 24.95
CA ALA A 29 3.24 -8.86 23.65
C ALA A 29 3.45 -7.43 23.15
N MET A 30 4.69 -6.94 23.17
CA MET A 30 5.06 -5.75 22.42
C MET A 30 4.59 -6.08 21.01
N ALA A 31 3.56 -5.41 20.53
CA ALA A 31 3.22 -5.45 19.13
C ALA A 31 4.53 -5.10 18.45
N GLU A 32 5.06 -6.03 17.65
CA GLU A 32 6.29 -5.84 16.92
C GLU A 32 6.08 -4.55 16.10
N GLU A 33 6.84 -3.51 16.44
CA GLU A 33 6.65 -2.20 15.84
C GLU A 33 6.93 -2.37 14.35
N THR A 34 5.90 -2.26 13.53
CA THR A 34 6.01 -2.40 12.09
C THR A 34 6.99 -1.37 11.56
N THR A 35 8.04 -1.83 10.90
CA THR A 35 9.08 -0.97 10.33
C THR A 35 8.84 -0.71 8.86
N LEU A 36 9.57 0.23 8.27
CA LEU A 36 9.57 0.50 6.83
C LEU A 36 10.47 -0.47 6.04
N GLU A 37 11.10 -1.45 6.70
CA GLU A 37 12.03 -2.40 6.07
C GLU A 37 11.44 -3.12 4.84
N PRO A 38 10.17 -3.57 4.81
CA PRO A 38 9.61 -4.21 3.63
C PRO A 38 9.62 -3.34 2.36
N TRP A 39 9.60 -2.01 2.52
CA TRP A 39 9.63 -1.06 1.41
C TRP A 39 11.04 -0.57 1.06
N ALA A 40 12.05 -0.92 1.87
CA ALA A 40 13.43 -0.59 1.58
C ALA A 40 13.95 -1.45 0.41
N ASN A 41 14.48 -0.82 -0.62
CA ASN A 41 15.19 -1.50 -1.70
C ASN A 41 16.24 -0.56 -2.30
N GLU A 42 17.33 -1.11 -2.83
CA GLU A 42 18.47 -0.33 -3.35
C GLU A 42 18.11 0.52 -4.57
N GLY A 43 17.13 0.07 -5.38
CA GLY A 43 16.74 0.75 -6.61
C GLY A 43 15.67 1.82 -6.42
N GLY A 44 15.03 1.87 -5.24
CA GLY A 44 13.88 2.74 -5.01
C GLY A 44 12.62 2.31 -5.75
N TRP A 45 11.61 3.17 -5.69
CA TRP A 45 10.28 2.95 -6.26
C TRP A 45 9.88 4.15 -7.13
N VAL A 46 9.14 3.87 -8.18
CA VAL A 46 8.64 4.90 -9.11
C VAL A 46 7.14 4.71 -9.32
N SER A 47 6.44 5.80 -9.56
CA SER A 47 5.01 5.75 -9.91
C SER A 47 4.80 4.99 -11.20
N PHE A 48 4.00 3.94 -11.17
CA PHE A 48 3.63 3.16 -12.35
C PHE A 48 3.10 4.04 -13.50
N PRO A 49 2.19 5.02 -13.27
CA PRO A 49 1.72 5.91 -14.33
C PRO A 49 2.81 6.68 -15.07
N LEU A 50 3.97 6.90 -14.47
CA LEU A 50 5.10 7.57 -15.13
C LEU A 50 5.83 6.63 -16.08
N VAL A 51 6.19 5.45 -15.59
CA VAL A 51 7.05 4.53 -16.37
C VAL A 51 6.32 3.84 -17.51
N VAL A 52 5.00 3.71 -17.44
CA VAL A 52 4.21 3.07 -18.51
C VAL A 52 3.85 3.98 -19.67
N GLN A 53 4.33 5.22 -19.66
CA GLN A 53 4.15 6.15 -20.78
C GLN A 53 5.14 5.93 -21.92
N GLN A 54 6.18 5.16 -21.71
CA GLN A 54 7.23 4.87 -22.67
C GLN A 54 6.67 4.31 -23.98
N GLU A 55 7.26 4.69 -25.13
CA GLU A 55 6.76 4.30 -26.46
C GLU A 55 6.90 2.80 -26.71
N GLU A 56 7.94 2.16 -26.17
CA GLU A 56 8.18 0.73 -26.27
C GLU A 56 7.08 -0.13 -25.63
N LEU A 57 6.25 0.45 -24.75
CA LEU A 57 5.12 -0.22 -24.12
C LEU A 57 3.79 -0.08 -24.90
N ASN A 58 3.78 0.61 -26.04
CA ASN A 58 2.56 0.79 -26.83
C ASN A 58 1.95 -0.56 -27.25
N GLY A 59 2.77 -1.58 -27.56
CA GLY A 59 2.31 -2.93 -27.85
C GLY A 59 1.54 -3.57 -26.68
N ALA A 60 2.05 -3.40 -25.45
CA ALA A 60 1.39 -3.89 -24.25
C ALA A 60 0.02 -3.19 -24.02
N TRP A 61 -0.06 -1.90 -24.32
CA TRP A 61 -1.33 -1.17 -24.24
C TRP A 61 -2.36 -1.68 -25.25
N GLU A 62 -1.95 -2.01 -26.49
CA GLU A 62 -2.85 -2.60 -27.49
C GLU A 62 -3.36 -3.99 -27.08
N GLU A 63 -2.50 -4.82 -26.48
CA GLU A 63 -2.90 -6.11 -25.94
C GLU A 63 -3.81 -5.96 -24.73
N GLY A 64 -3.48 -5.05 -23.82
CA GLY A 64 -4.28 -4.70 -22.65
C GLY A 64 -5.69 -4.23 -23.04
N ALA A 65 -5.83 -3.42 -24.11
CA ALA A 65 -7.11 -2.97 -24.62
C ALA A 65 -7.97 -4.14 -25.11
N LYS A 66 -7.37 -5.11 -25.80
CA LYS A 66 -8.06 -6.33 -26.25
C LYS A 66 -8.49 -7.20 -25.06
N ALA A 67 -7.61 -7.39 -24.07
CA ALA A 67 -7.90 -8.15 -22.87
C ALA A 67 -9.04 -7.51 -22.07
N PHE A 68 -9.01 -6.20 -21.89
CA PHE A 68 -10.04 -5.43 -21.20
C PHE A 68 -11.39 -5.55 -21.89
N ALA A 69 -11.45 -5.34 -23.21
CA ALA A 69 -12.68 -5.48 -23.99
C ALA A 69 -13.26 -6.90 -23.85
N GLY A 70 -12.42 -7.93 -23.90
CA GLY A 70 -12.82 -9.32 -23.70
C GLY A 70 -13.36 -9.59 -22.29
N ALA A 71 -12.72 -9.07 -21.26
CA ALA A 71 -13.09 -9.28 -19.86
C ALA A 71 -14.45 -8.67 -19.49
N ILE A 72 -14.81 -7.53 -20.06
CA ILE A 72 -16.11 -6.86 -19.81
C ILE A 72 -17.23 -7.34 -20.76
N GLY A 73 -16.95 -8.36 -21.60
CA GLY A 73 -17.95 -8.96 -22.52
C GLY A 73 -18.43 -8.04 -23.63
N LEU A 74 -17.70 -6.95 -23.87
CA LEU A 74 -17.99 -6.04 -24.98
C LEU A 74 -17.24 -6.54 -26.22
N THR A 75 -17.98 -7.18 -27.13
CA THR A 75 -17.48 -7.69 -28.41
C THR A 75 -17.01 -6.59 -29.36
N ALA A 76 -17.31 -5.33 -29.06
CA ALA A 76 -16.74 -4.16 -29.72
C ALA A 76 -16.99 -2.91 -28.85
N LEU A 77 -16.04 -2.47 -28.07
CA LEU A 77 -15.86 -1.03 -27.92
C LEU A 77 -15.23 -0.60 -29.27
N GLU A 78 -16.07 -0.28 -30.27
CA GLU A 78 -15.58 0.40 -31.47
C GLU A 78 -14.78 1.62 -30.99
N GLY A 79 -13.44 1.59 -31.16
CA GLY A 79 -12.55 2.68 -30.79
C GLY A 79 -11.79 2.55 -29.47
N LEU A 80 -11.85 1.43 -28.73
CA LEU A 80 -10.92 1.17 -27.64
C LEU A 80 -9.64 0.56 -28.20
N ASP A 81 -8.69 1.42 -28.52
CA ASP A 81 -7.31 1.05 -28.81
C ASP A 81 -6.40 1.24 -27.59
N GLY A 82 -5.16 0.82 -27.69
CA GLY A 82 -4.19 0.94 -26.61
C GLY A 82 -3.94 2.38 -26.18
N ALA A 83 -3.94 3.32 -27.11
CA ALA A 83 -3.76 4.75 -26.82
C ALA A 83 -4.93 5.31 -26.00
N THR A 84 -6.16 4.93 -26.34
CA THR A 84 -7.35 5.31 -25.59
C THR A 84 -7.35 4.71 -24.20
N LEU A 85 -7.03 3.41 -24.06
CA LEU A 85 -6.94 2.75 -22.76
C LEU A 85 -5.87 3.40 -21.87
N LYS A 86 -4.67 3.63 -22.42
CA LYS A 86 -3.55 4.33 -21.76
C LYS A 86 -4.00 5.70 -21.24
N LYS A 87 -4.66 6.49 -22.09
CA LYS A 87 -5.20 7.80 -21.73
C LYS A 87 -6.23 7.73 -20.61
N MET A 88 -7.18 6.79 -20.70
CA MET A 88 -8.21 6.59 -19.66
C MET A 88 -7.58 6.23 -18.31
N MET A 89 -6.60 5.31 -18.32
CA MET A 89 -5.89 4.93 -17.12
C MET A 89 -5.15 6.12 -16.50
N LEU A 90 -4.37 6.84 -17.30
CA LEU A 90 -3.61 8.01 -16.83
C LEU A 90 -4.53 9.11 -16.29
N GLN A 91 -5.72 9.28 -16.86
CA GLN A 91 -6.73 10.20 -16.32
C GLN A 91 -7.32 9.72 -14.99
N GLY A 92 -7.50 8.42 -14.81
CA GLY A 92 -7.95 7.83 -13.55
C GLY A 92 -6.91 7.97 -12.43
N TYR A 93 -5.62 7.94 -12.78
CA TYR A 93 -4.50 8.20 -11.88
C TYR A 93 -4.10 9.67 -11.85
N ALA A 94 -5.04 10.60 -12.05
CA ALA A 94 -4.79 12.04 -12.02
C ALA A 94 -4.37 12.51 -10.62
N TYR A 95 -3.25 12.01 -10.12
CA TYR A 95 -2.58 12.56 -8.97
C TYR A 95 -1.91 13.87 -9.35
N GLU A 96 -2.13 14.89 -8.56
CA GLU A 96 -1.41 16.16 -8.67
C GLU A 96 0.08 15.98 -8.40
N THR A 97 0.45 14.87 -7.71
CA THR A 97 1.82 14.57 -7.33
C THR A 97 2.21 13.19 -7.86
N HIS A 98 3.13 13.16 -8.80
CA HIS A 98 3.77 11.94 -9.28
C HIS A 98 5.04 11.70 -8.45
N PHE A 99 5.16 10.49 -7.91
CA PHE A 99 6.35 10.06 -7.19
C PHE A 99 7.34 9.47 -8.19
N ASP A 100 8.33 10.25 -8.58
CA ASP A 100 9.28 9.86 -9.62
C ASP A 100 10.40 8.98 -9.10
N ASP A 101 10.78 9.18 -7.84
CA ASP A 101 11.78 8.39 -7.12
C ASP A 101 11.41 8.41 -5.63
N LEU A 102 10.94 7.28 -5.11
CA LEU A 102 10.68 7.09 -3.69
C LEU A 102 11.72 6.13 -3.12
N THR A 103 12.46 6.59 -2.14
CA THR A 103 13.46 5.80 -1.43
C THR A 103 13.12 5.70 0.06
N VAL A 104 13.43 4.56 0.66
CA VAL A 104 13.25 4.28 2.08
C VAL A 104 14.62 3.99 2.69
N ASP A 105 14.98 4.75 3.71
CA ASP A 105 16.21 4.58 4.49
C ASP A 105 15.86 4.60 5.99
N GLY A 106 15.87 3.44 6.60
CA GLY A 106 15.42 3.24 7.97
C GLY A 106 13.97 3.70 8.19
N THR A 107 13.78 4.80 8.92
CA THR A 107 12.45 5.40 9.15
C THR A 107 12.15 6.57 8.21
N ARG A 108 13.06 6.90 7.30
CA ARG A 108 12.95 8.04 6.40
C ARG A 108 12.46 7.64 5.04
N ILE A 109 11.45 8.35 4.55
CA ILE A 109 10.99 8.27 3.15
C ILE A 109 11.35 9.59 2.47
N THR A 110 12.05 9.48 1.36
CA THR A 110 12.40 10.61 0.50
C THR A 110 11.79 10.40 -0.87
N VAL A 111 11.19 11.46 -1.41
CA VAL A 111 10.64 11.48 -2.78
C VAL A 111 11.29 12.61 -3.56
N ARG A 112 11.68 12.29 -4.80
CA ARG A 112 12.27 13.24 -5.74
C ARG A 112 11.45 13.30 -7.02
N SER A 113 11.61 14.42 -7.74
CA SER A 113 11.09 14.58 -9.09
C SER A 113 12.01 13.91 -10.13
N GLN A 114 11.57 13.85 -11.39
CA GLN A 114 12.36 13.35 -12.53
C GLN A 114 13.66 14.13 -12.72
N GLU A 115 13.67 15.40 -12.34
CA GLU A 115 14.85 16.26 -12.37
C GLU A 115 15.78 16.03 -11.17
N GLY A 116 15.40 15.15 -10.25
CA GLY A 116 16.15 14.83 -9.04
C GLY A 116 15.94 15.82 -7.88
N GLU A 117 15.01 16.76 -8.01
CA GLU A 117 14.67 17.68 -6.93
C GLU A 117 13.93 16.96 -5.80
N GLU A 118 14.33 17.18 -4.54
CA GLU A 118 13.66 16.63 -3.38
C GLU A 118 12.29 17.32 -3.20
N LEU A 119 11.21 16.56 -3.38
CA LEU A 119 9.85 17.02 -3.17
C LEU A 119 9.50 17.00 -1.68
N PHE A 120 9.89 15.93 -0.99
CA PHE A 120 9.85 15.84 0.46
C PHE A 120 10.80 14.78 1.00
N SER A 121 11.18 14.92 2.27
CA SER A 121 11.95 13.93 3.02
C SER A 121 11.57 14.00 4.49
N HIS A 122 10.84 13.00 4.98
CA HIS A 122 10.35 12.97 6.34
C HIS A 122 10.65 11.62 7.02
N GLU A 123 10.81 11.66 8.34
CA GLU A 123 10.79 10.44 9.16
C GLU A 123 9.35 10.07 9.47
N TYR A 124 9.06 8.78 9.39
CA TYR A 124 7.75 8.22 9.64
C TYR A 124 7.79 7.24 10.81
N GLY A 125 6.70 7.20 11.57
CA GLY A 125 6.43 6.19 12.57
C GLY A 125 5.17 5.43 12.22
N TRP A 126 5.15 4.14 12.50
CA TRP A 126 3.96 3.31 12.34
C TRP A 126 2.83 3.77 13.28
N VAL A 127 1.60 3.76 12.79
CA VAL A 127 0.39 4.13 13.53
C VAL A 127 -0.48 2.91 13.78
N GLU A 128 -0.88 2.23 12.70
CA GLU A 128 -1.73 1.04 12.76
C GLU A 128 -1.62 0.24 11.46
N THR A 129 -2.14 -0.98 11.51
CA THR A 129 -2.39 -1.80 10.32
C THR A 129 -3.90 -2.00 10.17
N MET A 130 -4.43 -1.58 9.04
CA MET A 130 -5.85 -1.75 8.69
C MET A 130 -6.03 -3.04 7.90
N GLU A 131 -6.53 -4.07 8.55
CA GLU A 131 -6.77 -5.37 7.92
C GLU A 131 -7.91 -5.30 6.89
N ASN A 132 -7.72 -5.97 5.76
CA ASN A 132 -8.72 -6.05 4.67
C ASN A 132 -9.19 -4.68 4.13
N ALA A 133 -8.41 -3.64 4.31
CA ALA A 133 -8.79 -2.28 3.92
C ALA A 133 -8.89 -2.10 2.40
N MET A 134 -8.11 -2.89 1.63
CA MET A 134 -8.02 -2.74 0.18
C MET A 134 -8.13 -4.11 -0.52
N GLY A 135 -9.36 -4.49 -0.90
CA GLY A 135 -9.59 -5.73 -1.65
C GLY A 135 -9.12 -7.02 -0.95
N GLY A 136 -9.02 -7.01 0.38
CA GLY A 136 -8.50 -8.10 1.20
C GLY A 136 -7.03 -7.92 1.62
N ALA A 137 -6.32 -6.92 1.07
CA ALA A 137 -4.97 -6.59 1.50
C ALA A 137 -4.97 -5.74 2.77
N ALA A 138 -3.96 -5.95 3.62
CA ALA A 138 -3.66 -5.06 4.74
C ALA A 138 -3.04 -3.75 4.23
N VAL A 139 -3.35 -2.66 4.92
CA VAL A 139 -2.77 -1.35 4.67
C VAL A 139 -2.07 -0.87 5.93
N TYR A 140 -0.80 -0.59 5.82
CA TYR A 140 0.07 -0.09 6.88
C TYR A 140 0.05 1.42 6.87
N VAL A 141 -0.30 2.02 8.00
CA VAL A 141 -0.40 3.48 8.16
C VAL A 141 0.80 3.99 8.89
N PHE A 142 1.50 4.92 8.27
CA PHE A 142 2.64 5.63 8.83
C PHE A 142 2.34 7.12 8.93
N GLN A 143 2.79 7.75 10.01
CA GLN A 143 2.65 9.17 10.23
C GLN A 143 4.01 9.85 10.24
N ALA A 144 4.13 10.95 9.52
CA ALA A 144 5.32 11.79 9.58
C ALA A 144 5.52 12.35 10.99
N LYS A 145 6.76 12.32 11.47
CA LYS A 145 7.15 12.92 12.76
C LYS A 145 7.26 14.45 12.68
N ASP A 146 7.31 14.98 11.46
CA ASP A 146 7.43 16.42 11.17
C ASP A 146 6.07 17.01 10.86
N GLU A 147 5.67 18.04 11.59
CA GLU A 147 4.40 18.78 11.36
C GLU A 147 4.33 19.45 9.98
N LYS A 148 5.47 19.62 9.30
CA LYS A 148 5.53 20.26 7.97
C LYS A 148 5.27 19.31 6.80
N ALA A 149 4.97 18.06 7.07
CA ALA A 149 4.73 17.06 6.02
C ALA A 149 3.48 17.35 5.15
N GLY A 150 2.57 18.20 5.61
CA GLY A 150 1.45 18.70 4.79
C GLY A 150 0.58 17.57 4.25
N ALA A 151 0.47 17.46 2.92
CA ALA A 151 -0.29 16.42 2.24
C ALA A 151 0.26 15.00 2.52
N PHE A 152 1.50 14.88 2.95
CA PHE A 152 2.21 13.63 3.22
C PHE A 152 2.31 13.31 4.72
N THR A 153 1.45 13.92 5.55
CA THR A 153 1.40 13.65 6.99
C THR A 153 1.13 12.17 7.27
N TYR A 154 0.26 11.55 6.49
CA TYR A 154 0.02 10.10 6.54
C TYR A 154 0.36 9.47 5.20
N LEU A 155 1.09 8.36 5.26
CA LEU A 155 1.30 7.45 4.15
C LEU A 155 0.64 6.12 4.51
N CYS A 156 -0.21 5.63 3.60
CA CYS A 156 -0.91 4.36 3.77
C CYS A 156 -0.47 3.44 2.63
N MET A 157 0.21 2.36 2.96
CA MET A 157 0.90 1.50 1.99
C MET A 157 0.48 0.04 2.15
N THR A 158 0.25 -0.65 1.05
CA THR A 158 0.23 -2.12 1.08
C THR A 158 1.65 -2.65 1.14
N GLU A 159 1.83 -3.87 1.65
CA GLU A 159 3.13 -4.53 1.60
C GLU A 159 3.56 -4.74 0.14
N PRO A 160 4.84 -4.55 -0.20
CA PRO A 160 5.36 -4.86 -1.52
C PRO A 160 5.16 -6.33 -1.87
N LYS A 161 4.63 -6.59 -3.05
CA LYS A 161 4.35 -7.93 -3.53
C LYS A 161 4.97 -8.15 -4.89
N THR A 162 5.72 -9.23 -5.04
CA THR A 162 6.13 -9.73 -6.34
C THR A 162 4.97 -10.51 -6.97
N THR A 163 4.59 -10.13 -8.17
CA THR A 163 3.61 -10.82 -9.00
C THR A 163 4.35 -11.58 -10.08
N GLU A 164 4.12 -12.89 -10.13
CA GLU A 164 4.58 -13.77 -11.19
C GLU A 164 3.37 -14.10 -12.06
N SER A 165 3.43 -13.81 -13.33
CA SER A 165 2.37 -14.11 -14.30
C SER A 165 2.97 -14.74 -15.57
N GLU A 166 2.12 -15.19 -16.49
CA GLU A 166 2.55 -15.66 -17.80
C GLU A 166 3.23 -14.59 -18.65
N ASN A 167 3.00 -13.32 -18.31
CA ASN A 167 3.49 -12.16 -19.03
C ASN A 167 4.85 -11.66 -18.49
N GLY A 168 5.29 -12.18 -17.32
CA GLY A 168 6.53 -11.77 -16.67
C GLY A 168 6.38 -11.54 -15.17
N SER A 169 7.38 -10.91 -14.57
CA SER A 169 7.44 -10.65 -13.13
C SER A 169 7.68 -9.18 -12.82
N TYR A 170 7.01 -8.66 -11.80
CA TYR A 170 7.23 -7.31 -11.28
C TYR A 170 6.91 -7.25 -9.78
N THR A 171 7.52 -6.29 -9.08
CA THR A 171 7.24 -6.02 -7.68
C THR A 171 6.62 -4.65 -7.53
N SER A 172 5.49 -4.58 -6.83
CA SER A 172 4.74 -3.34 -6.65
C SER A 172 4.04 -3.27 -5.30
N PHE A 173 3.63 -2.07 -4.91
CA PHE A 173 2.73 -1.81 -3.79
C PHE A 173 1.82 -0.62 -4.09
N ASN A 174 0.78 -0.44 -3.30
CA ASN A 174 -0.13 0.69 -3.43
C ASN A 174 0.15 1.72 -2.34
N LEU A 175 0.21 2.99 -2.72
CA LEU A 175 0.47 4.13 -1.86
C LEU A 175 -0.70 5.11 -1.92
N PHE A 176 -1.18 5.51 -0.74
CA PHE A 176 -2.07 6.64 -0.53
C PHE A 176 -1.40 7.65 0.40
N HIS A 177 -1.80 8.90 0.32
CA HIS A 177 -1.33 9.93 1.25
C HIS A 177 -2.46 10.85 1.69
N ALA A 178 -2.38 11.36 2.91
CA ALA A 178 -3.35 12.29 3.46
C ALA A 178 -2.70 13.32 4.38
N ALA A 179 -3.27 14.52 4.40
CA ALA A 179 -2.85 15.57 5.33
C ALA A 179 -3.40 15.35 6.75
N LYS A 180 -4.56 14.70 6.89
CA LYS A 180 -5.26 14.56 8.18
C LYS A 180 -6.01 13.23 8.31
N ASP A 181 -7.14 13.08 7.66
CA ASP A 181 -8.06 11.96 7.83
C ASP A 181 -7.77 10.87 6.79
N TYR A 182 -6.81 9.99 7.10
CA TYR A 182 -6.49 8.86 6.22
C TYR A 182 -7.60 7.81 6.18
N GLN A 183 -8.43 7.69 7.23
CA GLN A 183 -9.51 6.69 7.27
C GLN A 183 -10.59 6.98 6.23
N ALA A 184 -10.82 8.26 5.92
CA ALA A 184 -11.77 8.67 4.89
C ALA A 184 -11.41 8.15 3.49
N MET A 185 -10.15 7.83 3.23
CA MET A 185 -9.70 7.26 1.94
C MET A 185 -10.19 5.83 1.71
N PHE A 186 -10.53 5.13 2.79
CA PHE A 186 -10.98 3.73 2.75
C PHE A 186 -12.48 3.58 3.00
N ASP A 187 -13.22 4.71 3.04
CA ASP A 187 -14.68 4.68 3.09
C ASP A 187 -15.23 4.08 1.79
N LYS A 188 -16.14 3.12 1.92
CA LYS A 188 -16.77 2.41 0.78
C LYS A 188 -17.47 3.35 -0.22
N ASN A 189 -17.82 4.55 0.22
CA ASN A 189 -18.47 5.58 -0.60
C ASN A 189 -17.47 6.55 -1.24
N ASN A 190 -16.18 6.47 -0.88
CA ASN A 190 -15.13 7.35 -1.38
C ASN A 190 -13.96 6.49 -1.89
N VAL A 191 -14.17 5.84 -3.04
CA VAL A 191 -13.14 4.98 -3.64
C VAL A 191 -12.06 5.88 -4.23
N GLN A 192 -10.95 5.99 -3.53
CA GLN A 192 -9.73 6.60 -4.07
C GLN A 192 -8.92 5.53 -4.80
N ILE A 193 -8.34 5.91 -5.94
CA ILE A 193 -7.42 5.07 -6.67
C ILE A 193 -6.01 5.30 -6.07
N PRO A 194 -5.34 4.25 -5.58
CA PRO A 194 -3.99 4.39 -5.03
C PRO A 194 -2.98 4.73 -6.13
N CYS A 195 -1.87 5.35 -5.75
CA CYS A 195 -0.70 5.35 -6.59
C CYS A 195 -0.05 3.96 -6.54
N MET A 196 -0.05 3.23 -7.63
CA MET A 196 0.74 2.01 -7.73
C MET A 196 2.21 2.40 -7.88
N MET A 197 3.02 1.96 -6.93
CA MET A 197 4.46 2.09 -6.96
C MET A 197 5.06 0.78 -7.48
N ILE A 198 6.00 0.87 -8.40
CA ILE A 198 6.72 -0.28 -8.95
C ILE A 198 8.22 -0.08 -8.73
N ARG A 199 8.99 -1.15 -8.63
CA ARG A 199 10.44 -1.04 -8.49
C ARG A 199 11.02 -0.27 -9.67
N ALA A 200 11.90 0.68 -9.38
CA ALA A 200 12.48 1.55 -10.41
C ALA A 200 13.37 0.78 -11.42
N ASP A 201 13.89 -0.39 -11.01
CA ASP A 201 14.67 -1.29 -11.87
C ASP A 201 13.81 -2.28 -12.68
N THR A 202 12.48 -2.15 -12.66
CA THR A 202 11.59 -3.00 -13.48
C THR A 202 11.81 -2.72 -14.97
N GLY A 203 12.27 -3.74 -15.69
CA GLY A 203 12.48 -3.65 -17.13
C GLY A 203 11.17 -3.69 -17.93
N THR A 204 11.28 -3.47 -19.25
CA THR A 204 10.15 -3.44 -20.19
C THR A 204 9.26 -4.69 -20.11
N GLU A 205 9.83 -5.87 -19.91
CA GLU A 205 9.07 -7.13 -19.73
C GLU A 205 8.18 -7.07 -18.49
N GLY A 206 8.72 -6.66 -17.34
CA GLY A 206 7.94 -6.53 -16.10
C GLY A 206 6.89 -5.42 -16.18
N LEU A 207 7.18 -4.30 -16.87
CA LEU A 207 6.20 -3.24 -17.11
C LEU A 207 5.07 -3.72 -18.04
N THR A 208 5.41 -4.50 -19.08
CA THR A 208 4.43 -5.15 -19.95
C THR A 208 3.52 -6.08 -19.15
N ALA A 209 4.11 -6.95 -18.31
CA ALA A 209 3.35 -7.84 -17.45
C ALA A 209 2.39 -7.06 -16.54
N ALA A 210 2.85 -5.98 -15.92
CA ALA A 210 2.02 -5.17 -15.04
C ALA A 210 0.84 -4.50 -15.78
N ILE A 211 1.05 -4.01 -17.02
CA ILE A 211 -0.04 -3.48 -17.85
C ILE A 211 -1.08 -4.58 -18.14
N LEU A 212 -0.63 -5.74 -18.60
CA LEU A 212 -1.52 -6.83 -19.01
C LEU A 212 -2.32 -7.38 -17.80
N ASP A 213 -1.68 -7.58 -16.66
CA ASP A 213 -2.30 -8.13 -15.46
C ASP A 213 -3.38 -7.19 -14.88
N ILE A 214 -3.16 -5.87 -14.92
CA ILE A 214 -4.18 -4.89 -14.49
C ILE A 214 -5.45 -5.02 -15.32
N PHE A 215 -5.35 -5.23 -16.64
CA PHE A 215 -6.49 -5.26 -17.54
C PHE A 215 -7.05 -6.65 -17.79
N ALA A 216 -6.32 -7.72 -17.51
CA ALA A 216 -6.82 -9.10 -17.55
C ALA A 216 -7.73 -9.44 -16.36
N SER A 217 -7.65 -8.70 -15.26
CA SER A 217 -8.45 -8.91 -14.05
C SER A 217 -9.60 -7.90 -13.94
N PRO A 218 -10.83 -8.24 -14.40
CA PRO A 218 -11.97 -7.31 -14.38
C PRO A 218 -12.42 -6.90 -12.96
N ALA A 219 -11.90 -7.54 -11.93
CA ALA A 219 -12.24 -7.26 -10.52
C ALA A 219 -11.82 -5.86 -10.04
N VAL A 220 -10.91 -5.19 -10.74
CA VAL A 220 -10.37 -3.88 -10.33
C VAL A 220 -11.19 -2.71 -10.90
N ILE A 221 -11.96 -2.92 -11.99
CA ILE A 221 -12.51 -1.82 -12.78
C ILE A 221 -14.03 -1.68 -12.63
N VAL A 222 -14.75 -2.69 -12.17
CA VAL A 222 -16.22 -2.67 -12.13
C VAL A 222 -16.74 -3.06 -10.76
N LYS A 223 -16.78 -2.09 -9.83
CA LYS A 223 -17.87 -2.01 -8.85
C LYS A 223 -18.47 -0.62 -8.95
N PRO A 224 -19.73 -0.54 -9.43
CA PRO A 224 -20.48 0.70 -9.34
C PRO A 224 -20.74 1.09 -7.90
#